data_8ccb11aefade39fc502e37f3e8ff0a6b
#
_entry.id   8ccb11aefade39fc502e37f3e8ff0a6b
#
_cell.length_a   1.000
_cell.length_b   1.000
_cell.length_c   1.000
_cell.angle_alpha   90.00
_cell.angle_beta   90.00
_cell.angle_gamma   90.00
#
_symmetry.space_group_name_H-M   'P 1'
#
loop_
_entity.id
_entity.type
_entity.pdbx_description
1 polymer ?
#
loop_
_entity_poly.entity_id
_entity_poly.type
_entity_poly.pdbx_seq_one_letter_code
_entity_poly.pdbx_strand_id
1 'polypeptide(L)'
;MKPRQRQAAILEYLQKQGKCSVEELAQYFDTTGTTIRKDLVILEHAGTVIRTYGGVVLNKEESDPPIDHKTLINTHKKELIAEAAVSFIHDGDSIILDAGSTVLQMVPLLSRFNNITVMTNSLHIVNALSELDNEQTILMPGGTFRKKSASFHGQLAENAFEHFSFDKL
;
A
#
# COMPACT_ATOMS: atom_id res chain seq x y z
N MET A 1 -0.83 30.49 15.76
CA MET A 1 -0.02 29.43 15.09
C MET A 1 0.30 29.87 13.65
N LYS A 2 1.53 29.62 13.15
CA LYS A 2 1.89 29.94 11.75
C LYS A 2 1.17 29.00 10.78
N PRO A 3 0.81 29.43 9.53
CA PRO A 3 0.03 28.63 8.60
C PRO A 3 0.60 27.22 8.33
N ARG A 4 1.89 27.09 8.02
CA ARG A 4 2.53 25.78 7.78
C ARG A 4 2.47 24.84 8.98
N GLN A 5 2.61 25.36 10.21
CA GLN A 5 2.51 24.56 11.42
C GLN A 5 1.06 24.10 11.65
N ARG A 6 0.07 24.95 11.33
CA ARG A 6 -1.34 24.60 11.45
C ARG A 6 -1.73 23.53 10.39
N GLN A 7 -1.25 23.65 9.18
CA GLN A 7 -1.48 22.66 8.13
C GLN A 7 -0.94 21.27 8.52
N ALA A 8 0.29 21.20 9.06
CA ALA A 8 0.84 19.94 9.58
C ALA A 8 -0.01 19.36 10.72
N ALA A 9 -0.41 20.21 11.67
CA ALA A 9 -1.25 19.79 12.80
C ALA A 9 -2.68 19.36 12.35
N ILE A 10 -3.23 19.93 11.27
CA ILE A 10 -4.50 19.48 10.67
C ILE A 10 -4.35 18.06 10.14
N LEU A 11 -3.26 17.72 9.45
CA LEU A 11 -3.02 16.37 8.94
C LEU A 11 -2.89 15.35 10.09
N GLU A 12 -2.16 15.69 11.16
CA GLU A 12 -2.05 14.84 12.35
C GLU A 12 -3.41 14.62 13.03
N TYR A 13 -4.23 15.67 13.11
CA TYR A 13 -5.58 15.56 13.66
C TYR A 13 -6.46 14.63 12.83
N LEU A 14 -6.42 14.78 11.50
CA LEU A 14 -7.14 13.92 10.57
C LEU A 14 -6.68 12.44 10.61
N GLN A 15 -5.38 12.19 10.85
CA GLN A 15 -4.87 10.83 11.04
C GLN A 15 -5.51 10.12 12.24
N LYS A 16 -5.78 10.88 13.31
CA LYS A 16 -6.37 10.35 14.56
C LYS A 16 -7.89 10.21 14.48
N GLN A 17 -8.57 11.20 13.90
CA GLN A 17 -10.04 11.31 13.90
C GLN A 17 -10.71 10.75 12.64
N GLY A 18 -9.94 10.54 11.55
CA GLY A 18 -10.42 10.05 10.27
C GLY A 18 -11.11 11.13 9.43
N LYS A 19 -12.24 11.68 9.91
CA LYS A 19 -13.02 12.74 9.25
C LYS A 19 -13.36 13.83 10.24
N CYS A 20 -13.30 15.09 9.79
CA CYS A 20 -13.75 16.22 10.60
C CYS A 20 -14.36 17.34 9.74
N SER A 21 -15.19 18.18 10.35
CA SER A 21 -15.76 19.36 9.73
C SER A 21 -14.82 20.57 9.82
N VAL A 22 -15.11 21.61 9.05
CA VAL A 22 -14.40 22.90 9.14
C VAL A 22 -14.62 23.54 10.50
N GLU A 23 -15.80 23.39 11.04
CA GLU A 23 -16.21 23.95 12.34
C GLU A 23 -15.45 23.28 13.49
N GLU A 24 -15.32 21.96 13.50
CA GLU A 24 -14.51 21.21 14.47
C GLU A 24 -13.03 21.62 14.43
N LEU A 25 -12.45 21.73 13.22
CA LEU A 25 -11.07 22.20 13.07
C LEU A 25 -10.90 23.65 13.54
N ALA A 26 -11.85 24.55 13.22
CA ALA A 26 -11.81 25.94 13.63
C ALA A 26 -11.83 26.06 15.17
N GLN A 27 -12.67 25.27 15.82
CA GLN A 27 -12.75 25.19 17.28
C GLN A 27 -11.48 24.60 17.90
N TYR A 28 -10.99 23.48 17.37
CA TYR A 28 -9.80 22.80 17.89
C TYR A 28 -8.52 23.66 17.80
N PHE A 29 -8.35 24.40 16.69
CA PHE A 29 -7.19 25.25 16.45
C PHE A 29 -7.37 26.71 16.90
N ASP A 30 -8.46 27.03 17.59
CA ASP A 30 -8.81 28.38 18.06
C ASP A 30 -8.63 29.41 16.92
N THR A 31 -9.32 29.20 15.79
CA THR A 31 -9.22 30.04 14.60
C THR A 31 -10.57 30.13 13.87
N THR A 32 -10.63 30.95 12.83
CA THR A 32 -11.88 31.10 12.06
C THR A 32 -12.05 30.00 11.00
N GLY A 33 -13.29 29.62 10.70
CA GLY A 33 -13.59 28.70 9.61
C GLY A 33 -13.04 29.17 8.24
N THR A 34 -12.95 30.48 8.04
CA THR A 34 -12.33 31.05 6.83
C THR A 34 -10.84 30.74 6.73
N THR A 35 -10.13 30.79 7.87
CA THR A 35 -8.71 30.43 7.94
C THR A 35 -8.51 28.95 7.67
N ILE A 36 -9.32 28.08 8.27
CA ILE A 36 -9.29 26.64 8.03
C ILE A 36 -9.59 26.32 6.55
N ARG A 37 -10.60 26.95 5.94
CA ARG A 37 -10.90 26.73 4.51
C ARG A 37 -9.72 27.08 3.61
N LYS A 38 -8.97 28.16 3.90
CA LYS A 38 -7.74 28.51 3.16
C LYS A 38 -6.66 27.45 3.32
N ASP A 39 -6.44 26.94 4.53
CA ASP A 39 -5.46 25.89 4.76
C ASP A 39 -5.88 24.58 4.07
N LEU A 40 -7.15 24.21 4.12
CA LEU A 40 -7.67 23.03 3.44
C LEU A 40 -7.58 23.12 1.91
N VAL A 41 -7.74 24.31 1.31
CA VAL A 41 -7.51 24.51 -0.13
C VAL A 41 -6.06 24.23 -0.50
N ILE A 42 -5.11 24.69 0.31
CA ILE A 42 -3.68 24.42 0.08
C ILE A 42 -3.37 22.92 0.22
N LEU A 43 -3.90 22.27 1.25
CA LEU A 43 -3.71 20.84 1.47
C LEU A 43 -4.40 19.98 0.39
N GLU A 44 -5.55 20.40 -0.13
CA GLU A 44 -6.26 19.74 -1.22
C GLU A 44 -5.48 19.90 -2.55
N HIS A 45 -4.95 21.09 -2.85
CA HIS A 45 -4.06 21.29 -4.01
C HIS A 45 -2.76 20.49 -3.90
N ALA A 46 -2.25 20.28 -2.69
CA ALA A 46 -1.13 19.39 -2.42
C ALA A 46 -1.53 17.91 -2.46
N GLY A 47 -2.82 17.59 -2.67
CA GLY A 47 -3.34 16.24 -2.75
C GLY A 47 -3.43 15.49 -1.42
N THR A 48 -3.09 16.11 -0.29
CA THR A 48 -3.00 15.44 1.01
C THR A 48 -4.36 15.24 1.71
N VAL A 49 -5.36 15.99 1.32
CA VAL A 49 -6.74 15.85 1.83
C VAL A 49 -7.75 15.88 0.71
N ILE A 50 -8.92 15.29 0.96
CA ILE A 50 -10.11 15.35 0.09
C ILE A 50 -11.23 16.04 0.86
N ARG A 51 -11.82 17.09 0.28
CA ARG A 51 -13.00 17.74 0.82
C ARG A 51 -14.24 16.98 0.39
N THR A 52 -15.08 16.63 1.34
CA THR A 52 -16.33 15.92 1.13
C THR A 52 -17.51 16.80 1.53
N TYR A 53 -18.73 16.41 1.13
CA TYR A 53 -19.92 17.08 1.65
C TYR A 53 -19.98 16.90 3.19
N GLY A 54 -19.84 18.02 3.91
CA GLY A 54 -19.84 18.05 5.38
C GLY A 54 -18.51 17.74 6.06
N GLY A 55 -17.35 17.84 5.37
CA GLY A 55 -16.08 17.72 6.06
C GLY A 55 -14.85 17.52 5.16
N VAL A 56 -13.78 17.12 5.80
CA VAL A 56 -12.50 16.81 5.17
C VAL A 56 -11.98 15.47 5.70
N VAL A 57 -11.34 14.70 4.83
CA VAL A 57 -10.67 13.44 5.15
C VAL A 57 -9.25 13.48 4.57
N LEU A 58 -8.34 12.69 5.12
CA LEU A 58 -7.04 12.48 4.46
C LEU A 58 -7.25 11.84 3.10
N ASN A 59 -6.50 12.30 2.11
CA ASN A 59 -6.37 11.56 0.86
C ASN A 59 -5.54 10.30 1.13
N LYS A 60 -6.20 9.18 1.35
CA LYS A 60 -5.53 7.90 1.66
C LYS A 60 -4.62 7.43 0.51
N GLU A 61 -4.90 7.84 -0.72
CA GLU A 61 -4.05 7.50 -1.87
C GLU A 61 -2.68 8.19 -1.80
N GLU A 62 -2.60 9.42 -1.26
CA GLU A 62 -1.31 10.11 -1.06
C GLU A 62 -0.70 9.92 0.35
N SER A 63 -1.53 9.65 1.36
CA SER A 63 -1.04 9.33 2.71
C SER A 63 -0.43 7.94 2.82
N ASP A 64 -0.61 7.10 1.80
CA ASP A 64 -0.01 5.78 1.72
C ASP A 64 1.48 5.89 1.36
N PRO A 65 2.41 5.61 2.28
CA PRO A 65 3.83 5.76 2.01
C PRO A 65 4.28 4.80 0.89
N PRO A 66 5.34 5.16 0.14
CA PRO A 66 5.96 4.25 -0.82
C PRO A 66 6.26 2.88 -0.20
N ILE A 67 6.23 1.84 -1.01
CA ILE A 67 6.41 0.45 -0.55
C ILE A 67 7.71 0.28 0.25
N ASP A 68 8.79 0.97 -0.14
CA ASP A 68 10.08 0.94 0.56
C ASP A 68 9.97 1.43 2.01
N HIS A 69 9.18 2.46 2.26
CA HIS A 69 8.89 2.92 3.62
C HIS A 69 8.01 1.93 4.39
N LYS A 70 7.04 1.32 3.71
CA LYS A 70 6.18 0.31 4.34
C LYS A 70 6.95 -0.92 4.78
N THR A 71 7.97 -1.33 4.06
CA THR A 71 8.79 -2.51 4.45
C THR A 71 9.43 -2.35 5.82
N LEU A 72 9.80 -1.13 6.20
CA LEU A 72 10.44 -0.81 7.48
C LEU A 72 9.46 -0.73 8.68
N ILE A 73 8.14 -0.68 8.42
CA ILE A 73 7.14 -0.51 9.47
C ILE A 73 6.62 -1.89 9.90
N ASN A 74 6.59 -2.17 11.21
CA ASN A 74 6.09 -3.42 11.80
C ASN A 74 6.75 -4.70 11.23
N THR A 75 8.03 -4.67 10.91
CA THR A 75 8.75 -5.75 10.24
C THR A 75 8.55 -7.09 10.93
N HIS A 76 8.75 -7.16 12.24
CA HIS A 76 8.57 -8.40 13.01
C HIS A 76 7.14 -9.00 12.88
N LYS A 77 6.10 -8.15 12.89
CA LYS A 77 4.72 -8.64 12.70
C LYS A 77 4.50 -9.20 11.29
N LYS A 78 5.13 -8.60 10.29
CA LYS A 78 5.05 -9.06 8.90
C LYS A 78 5.78 -10.38 8.71
N GLU A 79 6.94 -10.54 9.34
CA GLU A 79 7.68 -11.79 9.36
C GLU A 79 6.84 -12.93 9.95
N LEU A 80 6.18 -12.72 11.10
CA LEU A 80 5.29 -13.71 11.70
C LEU A 80 4.11 -14.07 10.78
N ILE A 81 3.53 -13.08 10.10
CA ILE A 81 2.44 -13.32 9.12
C ILE A 81 2.97 -14.11 7.93
N ALA A 82 4.15 -13.76 7.41
CA ALA A 82 4.78 -14.45 6.30
C ALA A 82 5.09 -15.91 6.64
N GLU A 83 5.66 -16.19 7.82
CA GLU A 83 5.92 -17.56 8.30
C GLU A 83 4.63 -18.39 8.40
N ALA A 84 3.56 -17.79 8.96
CA ALA A 84 2.26 -18.46 9.03
C ALA A 84 1.68 -18.73 7.64
N ALA A 85 1.75 -17.76 6.70
CA ALA A 85 1.24 -17.91 5.34
C ALA A 85 2.01 -18.99 4.56
N VAL A 86 3.34 -19.02 4.68
CA VAL A 86 4.19 -19.99 3.99
C VAL A 86 3.94 -21.43 4.46
N SER A 87 3.44 -21.63 5.68
CA SER A 87 3.10 -22.97 6.18
C SER A 87 1.96 -23.66 5.40
N PHE A 88 1.22 -22.93 4.58
CA PHE A 88 0.18 -23.47 3.70
C PHE A 88 0.68 -23.82 2.29
N ILE A 89 1.95 -23.52 1.96
CA ILE A 89 2.53 -23.76 0.64
C ILE A 89 3.20 -25.14 0.63
N HIS A 90 3.12 -25.82 -0.51
CA HIS A 90 3.74 -27.14 -0.76
C HIS A 90 4.53 -27.11 -2.06
N ASP A 91 5.44 -28.06 -2.23
CA ASP A 91 6.17 -28.27 -3.46
C ASP A 91 5.19 -28.45 -4.64
N GLY A 92 5.46 -27.79 -5.75
CA GLY A 92 4.64 -27.84 -6.96
C GLY A 92 3.42 -26.92 -6.96
N ASP A 93 3.14 -26.20 -5.89
CA ASP A 93 2.02 -25.26 -5.84
C ASP A 93 2.17 -24.13 -6.85
N SER A 94 1.04 -23.67 -7.38
CA SER A 94 0.89 -22.42 -8.12
C SER A 94 0.24 -21.38 -7.19
N ILE A 95 0.92 -20.26 -6.97
CA ILE A 95 0.48 -19.24 -6.00
C ILE A 95 0.46 -17.84 -6.62
N ILE A 96 -0.46 -17.01 -6.13
CA ILE A 96 -0.49 -15.57 -6.42
C ILE A 96 0.04 -14.81 -5.21
N LEU A 97 1.00 -13.92 -5.43
CA LEU A 97 1.51 -12.98 -4.44
C LEU A 97 1.20 -11.56 -4.89
N ASP A 98 0.18 -10.93 -4.28
CA ASP A 98 -0.15 -9.53 -4.59
C ASP A 98 0.90 -8.55 -4.02
N ALA A 99 0.93 -7.36 -4.59
CA ALA A 99 1.86 -6.31 -4.20
C ALA A 99 1.62 -5.86 -2.75
N GLY A 100 2.58 -6.11 -1.87
CA GLY A 100 2.49 -5.68 -0.48
C GLY A 100 3.76 -5.95 0.31
N SER A 101 4.07 -5.03 1.22
CA SER A 101 5.27 -5.15 2.07
C SER A 101 5.20 -6.31 3.07
N THR A 102 4.02 -6.84 3.37
CA THR A 102 3.83 -8.06 4.18
C THR A 102 4.09 -9.30 3.33
N VAL A 103 3.51 -9.34 2.13
CA VAL A 103 3.69 -10.44 1.17
C VAL A 103 5.16 -10.56 0.73
N LEU A 104 5.86 -9.42 0.57
CA LEU A 104 7.29 -9.41 0.24
C LEU A 104 8.14 -10.19 1.27
N GLN A 105 7.74 -10.23 2.56
CA GLN A 105 8.45 -11.01 3.58
C GLN A 105 8.32 -12.53 3.39
N MET A 106 7.39 -13.00 2.57
CA MET A 106 7.28 -14.43 2.25
C MET A 106 8.40 -14.89 1.31
N VAL A 107 8.90 -14.00 0.44
CA VAL A 107 9.81 -14.36 -0.65
C VAL A 107 11.06 -15.10 -0.17
N PRO A 108 11.83 -14.67 0.86
CA PRO A 108 12.99 -15.40 1.32
C PRO A 108 12.66 -16.83 1.80
N LEU A 109 11.43 -17.03 2.29
CA LEU A 109 10.97 -18.31 2.81
C LEU A 109 10.59 -19.29 1.69
N LEU A 110 10.35 -18.79 0.47
CA LEU A 110 9.99 -19.62 -0.69
C LEU A 110 11.17 -20.45 -1.22
N SER A 111 12.39 -20.12 -0.84
CA SER A 111 13.57 -20.97 -1.15
C SER A 111 13.49 -22.40 -0.62
N ARG A 112 12.55 -22.68 0.30
CA ARG A 112 12.32 -24.02 0.88
C ARG A 112 11.55 -24.96 -0.04
N PHE A 113 10.89 -24.43 -1.08
CA PHE A 113 9.98 -25.19 -1.94
C PHE A 113 10.58 -25.39 -3.33
N ASN A 114 10.25 -26.55 -3.93
CA ASN A 114 10.67 -26.93 -5.26
C ASN A 114 9.49 -26.84 -6.24
N ASN A 115 9.81 -26.47 -7.49
CA ASN A 115 8.86 -26.45 -8.61
C ASN A 115 7.60 -25.60 -8.37
N ILE A 116 7.67 -24.54 -7.56
CA ILE A 116 6.54 -23.63 -7.38
C ILE A 116 6.43 -22.66 -8.57
N THR A 117 5.19 -22.30 -8.89
CA THR A 117 4.88 -21.23 -9.83
C THR A 117 4.33 -20.03 -9.06
N VAL A 118 4.95 -18.87 -9.22
CA VAL A 118 4.53 -17.63 -8.53
C VAL A 118 4.09 -16.60 -9.56
N MET A 119 2.82 -16.19 -9.52
CA MET A 119 2.35 -15.01 -10.24
C MET A 119 2.34 -13.81 -9.29
N THR A 120 2.88 -12.68 -9.74
CA THR A 120 2.83 -11.43 -8.97
C THR A 120 2.80 -10.21 -9.87
N ASN A 121 2.01 -9.21 -9.48
CA ASN A 121 2.01 -7.89 -10.12
C ASN A 121 3.07 -6.94 -9.54
N SER A 122 3.86 -7.38 -8.55
CA SER A 122 4.84 -6.57 -7.83
C SER A 122 6.25 -6.68 -8.39
N LEU A 123 6.83 -5.54 -8.80
CA LEU A 123 8.22 -5.50 -9.23
C LEU A 123 9.20 -5.87 -8.11
N HIS A 124 8.92 -5.48 -6.85
CA HIS A 124 9.77 -5.86 -5.70
C HIS A 124 9.77 -7.36 -5.46
N ILE A 125 8.62 -8.01 -5.58
CA ILE A 125 8.51 -9.47 -5.41
C ILE A 125 9.24 -10.19 -6.55
N VAL A 126 9.07 -9.75 -7.81
CA VAL A 126 9.81 -10.34 -8.95
C VAL A 126 11.32 -10.24 -8.73
N ASN A 127 11.82 -9.05 -8.37
CA ASN A 127 13.23 -8.86 -8.12
C ASN A 127 13.74 -9.77 -6.99
N ALA A 128 13.03 -9.82 -5.86
CA ALA A 128 13.43 -10.65 -4.74
C ALA A 128 13.37 -12.16 -5.07
N LEU A 129 12.37 -12.61 -5.85
CA LEU A 129 12.30 -13.99 -6.33
C LEU A 129 13.47 -14.34 -7.27
N SER A 130 13.88 -13.41 -8.12
CA SER A 130 15.00 -13.64 -9.06
C SER A 130 16.37 -13.77 -8.39
N GLU A 131 16.48 -13.38 -7.11
CA GLU A 131 17.69 -13.52 -6.30
C GLU A 131 17.76 -14.86 -5.55
N LEU A 132 16.70 -15.66 -5.58
CA LEU A 132 16.69 -16.97 -4.93
C LEU A 132 17.40 -18.03 -5.82
N ASP A 133 18.16 -18.91 -5.19
CA ASP A 133 18.94 -19.95 -5.86
C ASP A 133 18.11 -21.18 -6.31
N ASN A 134 16.81 -21.22 -6.04
CA ASN A 134 15.93 -22.34 -6.41
C ASN A 134 15.24 -22.08 -7.74
N GLU A 135 14.98 -23.16 -8.48
CA GLU A 135 14.20 -23.11 -9.72
C GLU A 135 12.72 -22.91 -9.42
N GLN A 136 12.19 -21.77 -9.86
CA GLN A 136 10.78 -21.43 -9.75
C GLN A 136 10.32 -20.72 -11.03
N THR A 137 9.06 -20.93 -11.40
CA THR A 137 8.45 -20.19 -12.51
C THR A 137 7.87 -18.90 -11.99
N ILE A 138 8.32 -17.76 -12.52
CA ILE A 138 7.81 -16.44 -12.17
C ILE A 138 6.95 -15.91 -13.31
N LEU A 139 5.69 -15.60 -13.02
CA LEU A 139 4.74 -15.02 -13.96
C LEU A 139 4.43 -13.57 -13.57
N MET A 140 4.49 -12.67 -14.54
CA MET A 140 4.14 -11.27 -14.35
C MET A 140 3.03 -10.85 -15.32
N PRO A 141 1.88 -10.36 -14.83
CA PRO A 141 0.71 -10.11 -15.68
C PRO A 141 0.85 -8.91 -16.61
N GLY A 142 1.84 -8.03 -16.39
CA GLY A 142 1.94 -6.76 -17.14
C GLY A 142 0.88 -5.75 -16.70
N GLY A 143 0.66 -4.70 -17.53
CA GLY A 143 -0.34 -3.65 -17.26
C GLY A 143 0.26 -2.25 -17.08
N THR A 144 -0.48 -1.36 -16.41
CA THR A 144 -0.05 0.01 -16.10
C THR A 144 0.76 0.03 -14.82
N PHE A 145 2.01 0.51 -14.89
CA PHE A 145 2.89 0.58 -13.73
C PHE A 145 2.56 1.77 -12.82
N ARG A 146 2.32 1.48 -11.54
CA ARG A 146 2.17 2.47 -10.46
C ARG A 146 3.47 2.59 -9.67
N LYS A 147 4.16 3.71 -9.79
CA LYS A 147 5.45 3.96 -9.12
C LYS A 147 5.38 3.80 -7.61
N LYS A 148 4.31 4.27 -6.96
CA LYS A 148 4.15 4.30 -5.50
C LYS A 148 4.09 2.90 -4.87
N SER A 149 3.41 1.97 -5.50
CA SER A 149 3.32 0.57 -5.09
C SER A 149 4.33 -0.33 -5.78
N ALA A 150 5.08 0.19 -6.77
CA ALA A 150 5.97 -0.56 -7.65
C ALA A 150 5.27 -1.82 -8.23
N SER A 151 4.03 -1.65 -8.71
CA SER A 151 3.19 -2.77 -9.18
C SER A 151 2.40 -2.43 -10.42
N PHE A 152 1.97 -3.47 -11.14
CA PHE A 152 1.21 -3.39 -12.37
C PHE A 152 -0.28 -3.59 -12.11
N HIS A 153 -1.13 -2.80 -12.77
CA HIS A 153 -2.57 -2.74 -12.59
C HIS A 153 -3.31 -2.59 -13.92
N GLY A 154 -4.64 -2.70 -13.85
CA GLY A 154 -5.55 -2.48 -14.97
C GLY A 154 -5.91 -3.75 -15.71
N GLN A 155 -6.70 -3.60 -16.78
CA GLN A 155 -7.37 -4.70 -17.47
C GLN A 155 -6.41 -5.82 -17.93
N LEU A 156 -5.18 -5.49 -18.33
CA LEU A 156 -4.20 -6.51 -18.73
C LEU A 156 -3.79 -7.39 -17.54
N ALA A 157 -3.59 -6.77 -16.36
CA ALA A 157 -3.28 -7.52 -15.16
C ALA A 157 -4.47 -8.37 -14.71
N GLU A 158 -5.68 -7.80 -14.69
CA GLU A 158 -6.93 -8.50 -14.35
C GLU A 158 -7.16 -9.69 -15.26
N ASN A 159 -7.08 -9.52 -16.58
CA ASN A 159 -7.23 -10.60 -17.55
C ASN A 159 -6.21 -11.73 -17.35
N ALA A 160 -4.97 -11.41 -16.98
CA ALA A 160 -3.97 -12.43 -16.71
C ALA A 160 -4.35 -13.28 -15.49
N PHE A 161 -4.85 -12.68 -14.41
CA PHE A 161 -5.33 -13.41 -13.23
C PHE A 161 -6.55 -14.30 -13.54
N GLU A 162 -7.43 -13.88 -14.44
CA GLU A 162 -8.62 -14.65 -14.85
C GLU A 162 -8.29 -15.86 -15.74
N HIS A 163 -7.18 -15.80 -16.49
CA HIS A 163 -6.82 -16.86 -17.45
C HIS A 163 -6.02 -18.03 -16.85
N PHE A 164 -5.56 -17.91 -15.62
CA PHE A 164 -4.81 -18.94 -14.93
C PHE A 164 -5.54 -19.42 -13.69
N SER A 165 -5.42 -20.72 -13.41
CA SER A 165 -5.88 -21.30 -12.15
C SER A 165 -4.71 -21.44 -11.19
N PHE A 166 -4.88 -21.02 -9.96
CA PHE A 166 -3.88 -21.08 -8.91
C PHE A 166 -4.41 -21.84 -7.70
N ASP A 167 -3.51 -22.49 -6.97
CA ASP A 167 -3.87 -23.24 -5.77
C ASP A 167 -4.11 -22.31 -4.58
N LYS A 168 -3.40 -21.16 -4.53
CA LYS A 168 -3.45 -20.24 -3.39
C LYS A 168 -3.26 -18.77 -3.82
N LEU A 169 -3.84 -17.89 -3.01
CA LEU A 169 -3.71 -16.43 -3.11
C LEU A 169 -3.46 -15.88 -1.72
#